data_7e9acc86232ea8a953706742cf84ac11
#
_entry.id   7e9acc86232ea8a953706742cf84ac11
#
_cell.length_a   1.000
_cell.length_b   1.000
_cell.length_c   1.000
_cell.angle_alpha   90.00
_cell.angle_beta   90.00
_cell.angle_gamma   90.00
#
_symmetry.space_group_name_H-M   'P 1'
#
loop_
_entity.id
_entity.type
_entity.pdbx_description
1 polymer ?
#
loop_
_entity_poly.entity_id
_entity_poly.type
_entity_poly.pdbx_seq_one_letter_code
_entity_poly.pdbx_strand_id
1 'polypeptide(L)'
;AENLAKISSVIFCGINGDYLLGTFEKEKSKPLPEPLIKDESSFTLAAQLNYWQSYILGLKLELKTEKRNDQIVEVKYNSDNIPGILPTQLGAGVSYLTKVLILCLRAAPGDVVMIENPEIHLHPAAQSRLGEFFAFITNADIQLIIETHCDHLINKLQYLVFKKKFESDKAIIYYKKGIVRKFS
;
A
#
# COMPACT_ATOMS: atom_id res chain seq x y z
N ALA A 1 29.66 10.38 10.50
CA ALA A 1 29.42 10.89 9.11
C ALA A 1 28.83 9.83 8.18
N GLU A 2 28.99 8.51 8.46
CA GLU A 2 28.46 7.42 7.63
C GLU A 2 26.95 7.15 7.77
N ASN A 3 26.33 7.58 8.88
CA ASN A 3 24.91 7.35 9.11
C ASN A 3 23.96 8.38 8.46
N LEU A 4 24.47 9.49 7.99
CA LEU A 4 23.67 10.53 7.30
C LEU A 4 23.47 10.26 5.80
N ALA A 5 24.29 9.40 5.19
CA ALA A 5 24.18 9.07 3.77
C ALA A 5 23.03 8.08 3.45
N LYS A 6 22.49 7.36 4.44
CA LYS A 6 21.35 6.44 4.27
C LYS A 6 19.97 7.08 4.33
N ILE A 7 19.85 8.35 4.69
CA ILE A 7 18.58 9.10 4.75
C ILE A 7 18.22 9.74 3.39
N SER A 8 19.02 9.52 2.35
CA SER A 8 18.90 10.24 1.07
C SER A 8 17.91 9.66 0.06
N SER A 9 17.11 8.65 0.42
CA SER A 9 16.02 8.18 -0.43
C SER A 9 14.64 8.51 0.17
N VAL A 10 14.43 9.75 0.56
CA VAL A 10 13.06 10.20 0.82
C VAL A 10 12.30 10.14 -0.49
N ILE A 11 11.41 9.16 -0.62
CA ILE A 11 10.46 9.12 -1.73
C ILE A 11 9.53 10.31 -1.53
N PHE A 12 9.79 11.41 -2.23
CA PHE A 12 8.94 12.58 -2.17
C PHE A 12 7.63 12.26 -2.90
N CYS A 13 6.59 11.97 -2.13
CA CYS A 13 5.28 11.63 -2.67
C CYS A 13 4.32 12.84 -2.72
N GLY A 14 4.73 14.00 -2.21
CA GLY A 14 3.83 15.12 -1.95
C GLY A 14 3.01 14.92 -0.66
N ILE A 15 2.41 15.99 -0.14
CA ILE A 15 1.66 15.94 1.13
C ILE A 15 0.47 14.99 1.05
N ASN A 16 -0.20 14.93 -0.11
CA ASN A 16 -1.38 14.09 -0.35
C ASN A 16 -1.11 12.93 -1.34
N GLY A 17 0.16 12.59 -1.56
CA GLY A 17 0.52 11.60 -2.58
C GLY A 17 0.31 12.10 -4.01
N ASP A 18 0.47 13.41 -4.26
CA ASP A 18 0.15 14.03 -5.55
C ASP A 18 1.07 13.56 -6.66
N TYR A 19 2.32 13.20 -6.34
CA TYR A 19 3.31 12.75 -7.30
C TYR A 19 3.35 11.22 -7.48
N LEU A 20 2.59 10.45 -6.68
CA LEU A 20 2.66 8.98 -6.70
C LEU A 20 2.22 8.40 -8.05
N LEU A 21 1.14 8.89 -8.65
CA LEU A 21 0.65 8.40 -9.93
C LEU A 21 1.60 8.73 -11.09
N GLY A 22 2.21 9.93 -11.07
CA GLY A 22 3.22 10.30 -12.05
C GLY A 22 4.50 9.45 -11.94
N THR A 23 4.89 9.13 -10.71
CA THR A 23 6.04 8.24 -10.47
C THR A 23 5.69 6.80 -10.82
N PHE A 24 4.49 6.33 -10.50
CA PHE A 24 4.01 5.02 -10.92
C PHE A 24 4.06 4.88 -12.44
N GLU A 25 3.58 5.86 -13.20
CA GLU A 25 3.63 5.83 -14.68
C GLU A 25 5.04 5.60 -15.21
N LYS A 26 6.04 6.23 -14.60
CA LYS A 26 7.46 6.07 -14.98
C LYS A 26 8.04 4.71 -14.60
N GLU A 27 7.51 4.08 -13.55
CA GLU A 27 8.10 2.90 -12.92
C GLU A 27 7.23 1.64 -13.02
N LYS A 28 6.01 1.72 -13.54
CA LYS A 28 5.03 0.63 -13.56
C LYS A 28 5.53 -0.68 -14.17
N SER A 29 6.46 -0.60 -15.12
CA SER A 29 7.05 -1.78 -15.78
C SER A 29 8.34 -2.26 -15.11
N LYS A 30 8.85 -1.57 -14.07
CA LYS A 30 10.04 -2.01 -13.35
C LYS A 30 9.70 -3.23 -12.48
N PRO A 31 10.60 -4.23 -12.44
CA PRO A 31 10.44 -5.35 -11.51
C PRO A 31 10.64 -4.87 -10.07
N LEU A 32 9.88 -5.44 -9.15
CA LEU A 32 10.05 -5.25 -7.71
C LEU A 32 11.08 -6.25 -7.15
N PRO A 33 11.69 -5.96 -5.99
CA PRO A 33 12.50 -6.92 -5.24
C PRO A 33 11.68 -8.15 -4.86
N GLU A 34 12.34 -9.31 -4.79
CA GLU A 34 11.71 -10.60 -4.46
C GLU A 34 10.79 -10.58 -3.22
N PRO A 35 11.15 -9.93 -2.09
CA PRO A 35 10.28 -9.87 -0.92
C PRO A 35 8.95 -9.14 -1.16
N LEU A 36 8.84 -8.33 -2.21
CA LEU A 36 7.63 -7.60 -2.59
C LEU A 36 6.84 -8.27 -3.72
N ILE A 37 7.22 -9.48 -4.10
CA ILE A 37 6.49 -10.28 -5.08
C ILE A 37 5.49 -11.17 -4.35
N LYS A 38 4.22 -10.97 -4.67
CA LYS A 38 3.11 -11.80 -4.17
C LYS A 38 2.45 -12.60 -5.27
N ASP A 39 2.29 -12.00 -6.43
CA ASP A 39 1.81 -12.65 -7.65
C ASP A 39 3.01 -12.99 -8.53
N GLU A 40 3.29 -14.28 -8.68
CA GLU A 40 4.42 -14.79 -9.45
C GLU A 40 4.18 -14.73 -10.98
N SER A 41 2.98 -14.37 -11.42
CA SER A 41 2.68 -14.24 -12.85
C SER A 41 3.41 -13.07 -13.50
N SER A 42 3.75 -12.02 -12.73
CA SER A 42 4.54 -10.89 -13.19
C SER A 42 5.15 -10.11 -12.03
N PHE A 43 6.44 -9.81 -12.13
CA PHE A 43 7.23 -9.15 -11.08
C PHE A 43 7.19 -7.62 -11.14
N THR A 44 6.42 -7.03 -12.07
CA THR A 44 6.37 -5.57 -12.25
C THR A 44 5.56 -4.89 -11.16
N LEU A 45 5.89 -3.61 -10.88
CA LEU A 45 5.13 -2.78 -9.95
C LEU A 45 3.63 -2.74 -10.30
N ALA A 46 3.29 -2.64 -11.61
CA ALA A 46 1.90 -2.62 -12.05
C ALA A 46 1.16 -3.93 -11.73
N ALA A 47 1.80 -5.08 -11.95
CA ALA A 47 1.18 -6.38 -11.67
C ALA A 47 0.93 -6.56 -10.17
N GLN A 48 1.91 -6.27 -9.33
CA GLN A 48 1.78 -6.40 -7.89
C GLN A 48 0.75 -5.40 -7.31
N LEU A 49 0.71 -4.17 -7.85
CA LEU A 49 -0.34 -3.20 -7.50
C LEU A 49 -1.73 -3.75 -7.81
N ASN A 50 -1.94 -4.22 -9.06
CA ASN A 50 -3.24 -4.72 -9.52
C ASN A 50 -3.69 -5.97 -8.76
N TYR A 51 -2.75 -6.86 -8.41
CA TYR A 51 -3.01 -8.00 -7.55
C TYR A 51 -3.54 -7.56 -6.19
N TRP A 52 -2.79 -6.71 -5.46
CA TRP A 52 -3.17 -6.28 -4.13
C TRP A 52 -4.45 -5.45 -4.12
N GLN A 53 -4.61 -4.57 -5.10
CA GLN A 53 -5.83 -3.76 -5.23
C GLN A 53 -7.05 -4.65 -5.43
N SER A 54 -6.97 -5.62 -6.35
CA SER A 54 -8.07 -6.55 -6.61
C SER A 54 -8.37 -7.44 -5.40
N TYR A 55 -7.33 -7.94 -4.74
CA TYR A 55 -7.46 -8.75 -3.52
C TYR A 55 -8.16 -7.97 -2.40
N ILE A 56 -7.69 -6.76 -2.11
CA ILE A 56 -8.23 -5.93 -1.02
C ILE A 56 -9.69 -5.55 -1.30
N LEU A 57 -9.99 -5.08 -2.49
CA LEU A 57 -11.35 -4.66 -2.85
C LEU A 57 -12.32 -5.83 -3.07
N GLY A 58 -11.81 -7.03 -3.33
CA GLY A 58 -12.63 -8.21 -3.63
C GLY A 58 -13.30 -8.16 -5.01
N LEU A 59 -12.73 -7.38 -5.93
CA LEU A 59 -13.17 -7.27 -7.31
C LEU A 59 -11.95 -7.08 -8.21
N LYS A 60 -12.01 -7.56 -9.44
CA LYS A 60 -10.92 -7.36 -10.38
C LYS A 60 -10.89 -5.91 -10.85
N LEU A 61 -9.80 -5.24 -10.57
CA LEU A 61 -9.60 -3.85 -10.91
C LEU A 61 -8.14 -3.61 -11.32
N GLU A 62 -7.94 -3.10 -12.51
CA GLU A 62 -6.63 -2.85 -13.07
C GLU A 62 -6.43 -1.34 -13.28
N LEU A 63 -5.39 -0.78 -12.64
CA LEU A 63 -4.99 0.60 -12.86
C LEU A 63 -4.34 0.74 -14.24
N LYS A 64 -4.82 1.67 -15.02
CA LYS A 64 -4.24 2.11 -16.29
C LYS A 64 -3.81 3.56 -16.18
N THR A 65 -2.58 3.84 -16.49
CA THR A 65 -2.02 5.19 -16.54
C THR A 65 -1.40 5.44 -17.90
N GLU A 66 -1.59 6.64 -18.43
CA GLU A 66 -1.03 7.07 -19.71
C GLU A 66 -0.49 8.49 -19.56
N LYS A 67 0.75 8.71 -19.97
CA LYS A 67 1.35 10.04 -20.01
C LYS A 67 0.77 10.82 -21.17
N ARG A 68 0.09 11.94 -20.91
CA ARG A 68 -0.45 12.85 -21.93
C ARG A 68 0.60 13.90 -22.35
N ASN A 69 1.35 14.39 -21.39
CA ASN A 69 2.47 15.30 -21.60
C ASN A 69 3.42 15.23 -20.39
N ASP A 70 4.42 16.10 -20.30
CA ASP A 70 5.42 16.05 -19.22
C ASP A 70 4.86 16.34 -17.84
N GLN A 71 3.66 16.91 -17.72
CA GLN A 71 3.03 17.30 -16.46
C GLN A 71 1.75 16.52 -16.13
N ILE A 72 1.15 15.85 -17.12
CA ILE A 72 -0.18 15.24 -16.98
C ILE A 72 -0.09 13.74 -17.23
N VAL A 73 -0.56 12.97 -16.26
CA VAL A 73 -0.83 11.54 -16.38
C VAL A 73 -2.34 11.33 -16.30
N GLU A 74 -2.90 10.75 -17.36
CA GLU A 74 -4.28 10.29 -17.36
C GLU A 74 -4.39 8.99 -16.57
N VAL A 75 -5.42 8.87 -15.73
CA VAL A 75 -5.67 7.72 -14.86
C VAL A 75 -7.04 7.14 -15.17
N LYS A 76 -7.08 5.86 -15.43
CA LYS A 76 -8.30 5.07 -15.65
C LYS A 76 -8.18 3.73 -14.94
N TYR A 77 -9.31 3.07 -14.75
CA TYR A 77 -9.35 1.71 -14.24
C TYR A 77 -10.13 0.83 -15.23
N ASN A 78 -9.70 -0.42 -15.34
CA ASN A 78 -10.46 -1.44 -16.05
C ASN A 78 -10.98 -2.45 -15.02
N SER A 79 -12.23 -2.84 -15.11
CA SER A 79 -12.83 -4.00 -14.46
C SER A 79 -13.14 -5.06 -15.54
N ASP A 80 -13.48 -6.30 -15.13
CA ASP A 80 -13.65 -7.43 -16.04
C ASP A 80 -14.47 -7.12 -17.31
N ASN A 81 -15.52 -6.30 -17.20
CA ASN A 81 -16.44 -6.00 -18.28
C ASN A 81 -16.54 -4.51 -18.62
N ILE A 82 -15.83 -3.65 -17.92
CA ILE A 82 -15.95 -2.19 -18.07
C ILE A 82 -14.56 -1.57 -18.17
N PRO A 83 -14.10 -1.23 -19.38
CA PRO A 83 -12.85 -0.50 -19.55
C PRO A 83 -13.04 1.01 -19.32
N GLY A 84 -11.95 1.67 -18.94
CA GLY A 84 -11.87 3.13 -18.95
C GLY A 84 -12.66 3.85 -17.85
N ILE A 85 -12.91 3.19 -16.72
CA ILE A 85 -13.61 3.78 -15.57
C ILE A 85 -12.75 4.92 -15.00
N LEU A 86 -13.34 6.09 -14.82
CA LEU A 86 -12.66 7.23 -14.21
C LEU A 86 -12.56 7.07 -12.69
N PRO A 87 -11.50 7.61 -12.05
CA PRO A 87 -11.35 7.60 -10.59
C PRO A 87 -12.58 8.14 -9.84
N THR A 88 -13.22 9.17 -10.40
CA THR A 88 -14.43 9.79 -9.83
C THR A 88 -15.65 8.87 -9.82
N GLN A 89 -15.66 7.82 -10.63
CA GLN A 89 -16.76 6.84 -10.72
C GLN A 89 -16.59 5.67 -9.74
N LEU A 90 -15.36 5.47 -9.19
CA LEU A 90 -15.04 4.37 -8.28
C LEU A 90 -15.11 4.75 -6.79
N GLY A 91 -15.27 6.03 -6.50
CA GLY A 91 -15.26 6.53 -5.14
C GLY A 91 -13.85 6.80 -4.58
N ALA A 92 -13.80 7.64 -3.55
CA ALA A 92 -12.55 8.16 -2.98
C ALA A 92 -11.67 7.05 -2.38
N GLY A 93 -12.27 6.01 -1.79
CA GLY A 93 -11.54 4.91 -1.15
C GLY A 93 -10.63 4.14 -2.11
N VAL A 94 -11.07 3.91 -3.35
CA VAL A 94 -10.24 3.22 -4.37
C VAL A 94 -9.03 4.07 -4.74
N SER A 95 -9.25 5.35 -5.00
CA SER A 95 -8.16 6.27 -5.38
C SER A 95 -7.13 6.43 -4.26
N TYR A 96 -7.59 6.48 -3.00
CA TYR A 96 -6.70 6.56 -1.85
C TYR A 96 -5.93 5.26 -1.63
N LEU A 97 -6.62 4.11 -1.66
CA LEU A 97 -5.99 2.80 -1.57
C LEU A 97 -4.90 2.62 -2.64
N THR A 98 -5.18 3.00 -3.89
CA THR A 98 -4.19 2.93 -4.97
C THR A 98 -2.90 3.68 -4.62
N LYS A 99 -3.00 4.89 -4.05
CA LYS A 99 -1.85 5.67 -3.61
C LYS A 99 -1.08 5.00 -2.47
N VAL A 100 -1.80 4.45 -1.48
CA VAL A 100 -1.20 3.69 -0.36
C VAL A 100 -0.41 2.48 -0.88
N LEU A 101 -0.99 1.72 -1.81
CA LEU A 101 -0.32 0.55 -2.40
C LEU A 101 0.93 0.94 -3.18
N ILE A 102 0.86 1.99 -4.03
CA ILE A 102 2.02 2.49 -4.78
C ILE A 102 3.13 2.92 -3.82
N LEU A 103 2.80 3.66 -2.77
CA LEU A 103 3.76 4.15 -1.78
C LEU A 103 4.51 2.99 -1.12
N CYS A 104 3.78 1.98 -0.62
CA CYS A 104 4.37 0.83 0.06
C CYS A 104 5.17 -0.08 -0.88
N LEU A 105 4.66 -0.38 -2.09
CA LEU A 105 5.34 -1.25 -3.05
C LEU A 105 6.60 -0.62 -3.67
N ARG A 106 6.76 0.70 -3.59
CA ARG A 106 7.96 1.41 -4.05
C ARG A 106 9.01 1.57 -2.96
N ALA A 107 8.66 1.31 -1.72
CA ALA A 107 9.63 1.36 -0.63
C ALA A 107 10.65 0.23 -0.75
N ALA A 108 11.86 0.48 -0.32
CA ALA A 108 12.95 -0.49 -0.27
C ALA A 108 13.09 -1.08 1.15
N PRO A 109 13.66 -2.28 1.31
CA PRO A 109 14.02 -2.81 2.62
C PRO A 109 14.84 -1.80 3.44
N GLY A 110 14.43 -1.56 4.68
CA GLY A 110 15.00 -0.56 5.59
C GLY A 110 14.37 0.83 5.50
N ASP A 111 13.45 1.07 4.57
CA ASP A 111 12.69 2.33 4.50
C ASP A 111 11.63 2.41 5.60
N VAL A 112 11.25 3.64 5.94
CA VAL A 112 10.12 3.97 6.83
C VAL A 112 9.04 4.66 6.04
N VAL A 113 7.83 4.11 6.08
CA VAL A 113 6.63 4.65 5.41
C VAL A 113 5.62 5.09 6.46
N MET A 114 5.15 6.32 6.36
CA MET A 114 4.15 6.89 7.27
C MET A 114 2.83 7.09 6.53
N ILE A 115 1.73 6.61 7.12
CA ILE A 115 0.40 6.65 6.51
C ILE A 115 -0.63 7.00 7.57
N GLU A 116 -1.50 7.96 7.26
CA GLU A 116 -2.63 8.34 8.10
C GLU A 116 -3.93 7.79 7.52
N ASN A 117 -4.74 7.13 8.36
CA ASN A 117 -6.07 6.60 8.04
C ASN A 117 -6.13 5.84 6.70
N PRO A 118 -5.27 4.82 6.46
CA PRO A 118 -5.20 4.11 5.17
C PRO A 118 -6.49 3.39 4.81
N GLU A 119 -7.34 3.15 5.77
CA GLU A 119 -8.62 2.45 5.65
C GLU A 119 -9.82 3.34 5.29
N ILE A 120 -9.61 4.65 5.14
CA ILE A 120 -10.70 5.60 4.93
C ILE A 120 -11.52 5.25 3.67
N HIS A 121 -12.84 5.31 3.80
CA HIS A 121 -13.81 4.96 2.75
C HIS A 121 -13.74 3.51 2.22
N LEU A 122 -13.04 2.60 2.91
CA LEU A 122 -13.04 1.18 2.58
C LEU A 122 -14.13 0.42 3.34
N HIS A 123 -14.72 -0.59 2.70
CA HIS A 123 -15.61 -1.54 3.35
C HIS A 123 -14.85 -2.38 4.40
N PRO A 124 -15.47 -2.81 5.52
CA PRO A 124 -14.81 -3.59 6.57
C PRO A 124 -13.99 -4.79 6.10
N ALA A 125 -14.48 -5.53 5.11
CA ALA A 125 -13.72 -6.63 4.52
C ALA A 125 -12.43 -6.17 3.83
N ALA A 126 -12.45 -5.03 3.15
CA ALA A 126 -11.28 -4.43 2.53
C ALA A 126 -10.29 -3.89 3.58
N GLN A 127 -10.79 -3.26 4.65
CA GLN A 127 -9.98 -2.82 5.79
C GLN A 127 -9.22 -3.99 6.44
N SER A 128 -9.89 -5.13 6.61
CA SER A 128 -9.25 -6.35 7.11
C SER A 128 -8.15 -6.85 6.16
N ARG A 129 -8.42 -6.93 4.84
CA ARG A 129 -7.42 -7.37 3.85
C ARG A 129 -6.25 -6.41 3.70
N LEU A 130 -6.47 -5.11 3.95
CA LEU A 130 -5.39 -4.12 4.02
C LEU A 130 -4.39 -4.44 5.15
N GLY A 131 -4.86 -4.99 6.28
CA GLY A 131 -3.99 -5.49 7.34
C GLY A 131 -3.08 -6.64 6.88
N GLU A 132 -3.55 -7.53 5.98
CA GLU A 132 -2.68 -8.55 5.38
C GLU A 132 -1.60 -7.95 4.46
N PHE A 133 -1.96 -6.92 3.70
CA PHE A 133 -1.01 -6.19 2.88
C PHE A 133 0.08 -5.54 3.74
N PHE A 134 -0.28 -4.89 4.84
CA PHE A 134 0.70 -4.27 5.73
C PHE A 134 1.63 -5.28 6.39
N ALA A 135 1.11 -6.44 6.82
CA ALA A 135 1.94 -7.53 7.31
C ALA A 135 2.91 -8.04 6.23
N PHE A 136 2.46 -8.14 4.97
CA PHE A 136 3.30 -8.51 3.84
C PHE A 136 4.44 -7.50 3.62
N ILE A 137 4.14 -6.20 3.61
CA ILE A 137 5.14 -5.13 3.45
C ILE A 137 6.16 -5.13 4.61
N THR A 138 5.69 -5.31 5.85
CA THR A 138 6.57 -5.38 7.03
C THR A 138 7.49 -6.60 6.98
N ASN A 139 7.01 -7.73 6.42
CA ASN A 139 7.85 -8.92 6.23
C ASN A 139 8.94 -8.74 5.16
N ALA A 140 8.81 -7.73 4.29
CA ALA A 140 9.84 -7.30 3.34
C ALA A 140 10.85 -6.30 3.93
N ASP A 141 10.93 -6.20 5.27
CA ASP A 141 11.84 -5.30 6.01
C ASP A 141 11.58 -3.80 5.75
N ILE A 142 10.32 -3.45 5.57
CA ILE A 142 9.86 -2.05 5.46
C ILE A 142 9.10 -1.70 6.73
N GLN A 143 9.55 -0.65 7.42
CA GLN A 143 8.87 -0.17 8.62
C GLN A 143 7.65 0.68 8.25
N LEU A 144 6.49 0.32 8.79
CA LEU A 144 5.26 1.10 8.64
C LEU A 144 4.91 1.82 9.94
N ILE A 145 4.63 3.12 9.85
CA ILE A 145 4.05 3.91 10.94
C ILE A 145 2.65 4.31 10.47
N ILE A 146 1.63 3.73 11.09
CA ILE A 146 0.25 3.86 10.65
C ILE A 146 -0.58 4.49 11.77
N GLU A 147 -1.21 5.64 11.48
CA GLU A 147 -2.30 6.16 12.28
C GLU A 147 -3.62 5.59 11.76
N THR A 148 -4.39 4.98 12.65
CA THR A 148 -5.67 4.34 12.29
C THR A 148 -6.67 4.36 13.44
N HIS A 149 -7.93 4.45 13.09
CA HIS A 149 -9.08 4.26 13.99
C HIS A 149 -9.85 2.96 13.69
N CYS A 150 -9.24 2.04 12.93
CA CYS A 150 -9.89 0.87 12.37
C CYS A 150 -9.61 -0.41 13.16
N ASP A 151 -10.60 -0.90 13.89
CA ASP A 151 -10.51 -2.17 14.61
C ASP A 151 -10.33 -3.37 13.67
N HIS A 152 -10.89 -3.34 12.45
CA HIS A 152 -10.76 -4.44 11.50
C HIS A 152 -9.32 -4.67 11.04
N LEU A 153 -8.54 -3.60 10.88
CA LEU A 153 -7.12 -3.67 10.56
C LEU A 153 -6.34 -4.28 11.73
N ILE A 154 -6.54 -3.76 12.94
CA ILE A 154 -5.89 -4.23 14.17
C ILE A 154 -6.21 -5.71 14.43
N ASN A 155 -7.49 -6.07 14.39
CA ASN A 155 -7.95 -7.43 14.61
C ASN A 155 -7.36 -8.41 13.58
N LYS A 156 -7.18 -7.97 12.33
CA LYS A 156 -6.53 -8.80 11.31
C LYS A 156 -5.06 -9.06 11.63
N LEU A 157 -4.31 -8.06 12.07
CA LEU A 157 -2.92 -8.25 12.47
C LEU A 157 -2.82 -9.22 13.65
N GLN A 158 -3.68 -9.09 14.66
CA GLN A 158 -3.77 -10.06 15.78
C GLN A 158 -4.07 -11.48 15.30
N TYR A 159 -5.01 -11.62 14.36
CA TYR A 159 -5.33 -12.92 13.75
C TYR A 159 -4.14 -13.51 13.00
N LEU A 160 -3.36 -12.71 12.29
CA LEU A 160 -2.16 -13.17 11.58
C LEU A 160 -1.08 -13.64 12.56
N VAL A 161 -0.90 -12.95 13.69
CA VAL A 161 -0.02 -13.39 14.77
C VAL A 161 -0.49 -14.72 15.34
N PHE A 162 -1.76 -14.85 15.68
CA PHE A 162 -2.34 -16.11 16.17
C PHE A 162 -2.13 -17.27 15.18
N LYS A 163 -2.24 -17.01 13.88
CA LYS A 163 -2.00 -17.99 12.81
C LYS A 163 -0.53 -18.23 12.50
N LYS A 164 0.40 -17.62 13.23
CA LYS A 164 1.87 -17.67 13.00
C LYS A 164 2.26 -17.25 11.56
N LYS A 165 1.51 -16.34 10.96
CA LYS A 165 1.78 -15.73 9.65
C LYS A 165 2.44 -14.37 9.74
N PHE A 166 2.53 -13.83 10.95
CA PHE A 166 3.16 -12.57 11.28
C PHE A 166 3.74 -12.67 12.71
N GLU A 167 4.94 -12.19 12.92
CA GLU A 167 5.61 -12.24 14.21
C GLU A 167 5.13 -11.13 15.13
N SER A 168 4.86 -11.44 16.40
CA SER A 168 4.27 -10.48 17.35
C SER A 168 5.19 -9.30 17.70
N ASP A 169 6.49 -9.47 17.58
CA ASP A 169 7.50 -8.44 17.83
C ASP A 169 7.64 -7.43 16.67
N LYS A 170 7.08 -7.76 15.50
CA LYS A 170 7.03 -6.86 14.34
C LYS A 170 5.91 -5.83 14.42
N ALA A 171 5.03 -5.86 15.41
CA ALA A 171 3.94 -4.89 15.56
C ALA A 171 3.83 -4.35 16.97
N ILE A 172 3.79 -3.03 17.08
CA ILE A 172 3.57 -2.32 18.34
C ILE A 172 2.37 -1.38 18.16
N ILE A 173 1.42 -1.41 19.09
CA ILE A 173 0.27 -0.50 19.08
C ILE A 173 0.46 0.54 20.20
N TYR A 174 0.40 1.80 19.81
CA TYR A 174 0.39 2.94 20.73
C TYR A 174 -1.02 3.55 20.79
N TYR A 175 -1.53 3.71 22.00
CA TYR A 175 -2.79 4.42 22.22
C TYR A 175 -2.55 5.84 22.72
N LYS A 176 -3.36 6.78 22.28
CA LYS A 176 -3.26 8.21 22.62
C LYS A 176 -3.16 8.51 24.15
N LYS A 177 -3.56 7.55 25.01
CA LYS A 177 -3.44 7.67 26.48
C LYS A 177 -2.15 7.06 27.06
N GLY A 178 -1.14 6.80 26.24
CA GLY A 178 0.17 6.29 26.71
C GLY A 178 0.20 4.80 27.10
N ILE A 179 -0.82 4.02 26.76
CA ILE A 179 -0.83 2.58 26.98
C ILE A 179 -0.23 1.90 25.75
N VAL A 180 0.94 1.27 25.94
CA VAL A 180 1.56 0.41 24.92
C VAL A 180 1.02 -1.01 25.10
N ARG A 181 0.44 -1.60 24.06
CA ARG A 181 0.13 -3.03 24.03
C ARG A 181 0.99 -3.68 22.96
N LYS A 182 1.75 -4.68 23.37
CA LYS A 182 2.39 -5.64 22.44
C LYS A 182 1.41 -6.76 22.19
N PHE A 183 1.43 -7.30 20.98
CA PHE A 183 0.71 -8.53 20.69
C PHE A 183 1.36 -9.68 21.47
N SER A 184 0.60 -10.38 22.26
CA SER A 184 1.01 -11.58 22.98
C SER A 184 0.40 -12.82 22.35
#